data_e34f29137a8932cf0a6e6ccea4c0a0f5
#
_entry.id   e34f29137a8932cf0a6e6ccea4c0a0f5
#
_cell.length_a   1.000
_cell.length_b   1.000
_cell.length_c   1.000
_cell.angle_alpha   90.00
_cell.angle_beta   90.00
_cell.angle_gamma   90.00
#
_symmetry.space_group_name_H-M   'P 1'
#
loop_
_entity.id
_entity.type
_entity.pdbx_description
1 polymer ?
#
loop_
_entity_poly.entity_id
_entity_poly.type
_entity_poly.pdbx_seq_one_letter_code
_entity_poly.pdbx_strand_id
1 'polypeptide(L)'
;MYDAVIIGGGAVGCAVARELSRWKLKICLAEQGEDVCVGTSKANSAIVHAGFDAPTGSMKARFNVEGSRRMEALSRELDFPYRRNGALVLCFEEAGLPRLEELLQRGRANGVEGLEIARGEQLRALEPALSEKAVAALYAPSSAIICPFGMTIALAENAAHNGVTFRFDTRVERIRRTGEGYVLETSRGPLETRAVISAAGVWGDVLHNQVCGDTA
;
A
#
# COMPACT_ATOMS: atom_id res chain seq x y z
N MET A 1 -16.41 -0.29 24.64
CA MET A 1 -14.97 -0.31 24.38
C MET A 1 -14.68 -1.27 23.22
N TYR A 2 -13.84 -0.89 22.26
CA TYR A 2 -13.35 -1.74 21.15
C TYR A 2 -12.08 -2.47 21.57
N ASP A 3 -11.75 -3.59 20.92
CA ASP A 3 -10.45 -4.24 21.07
C ASP A 3 -9.37 -3.47 20.29
N ALA A 4 -9.70 -2.98 19.09
CA ALA A 4 -8.86 -2.05 18.36
C ALA A 4 -9.67 -1.00 17.59
N VAL A 5 -9.13 0.22 17.52
CA VAL A 5 -9.59 1.27 16.61
C VAL A 5 -8.50 1.53 15.58
N ILE A 6 -8.86 1.44 14.30
CA ILE A 6 -8.03 1.75 13.16
C ILE A 6 -8.36 3.17 12.72
N ILE A 7 -7.34 4.03 12.54
CA ILE A 7 -7.51 5.42 12.11
C ILE A 7 -7.10 5.53 10.64
N GLY A 8 -8.08 5.81 9.78
CA GLY A 8 -7.90 6.01 8.35
C GLY A 8 -8.45 4.90 7.48
N GLY A 9 -9.35 5.26 6.55
CA GLY A 9 -10.03 4.39 5.58
C GLY A 9 -9.31 4.27 4.22
N GLY A 10 -8.00 4.47 4.19
CA GLY A 10 -7.19 4.19 3.00
C GLY A 10 -6.88 2.69 2.84
N ALA A 11 -6.15 2.34 1.77
CA ALA A 11 -5.80 0.95 1.44
C ALA A 11 -5.16 0.20 2.61
N VAL A 12 -4.28 0.86 3.38
CA VAL A 12 -3.61 0.25 4.54
C VAL A 12 -4.61 -0.03 5.66
N GLY A 13 -5.44 0.95 6.05
CA GLY A 13 -6.42 0.77 7.12
C GLY A 13 -7.47 -0.28 6.78
N CYS A 14 -7.97 -0.30 5.54
CA CYS A 14 -8.92 -1.30 5.07
C CYS A 14 -8.29 -2.72 5.03
N ALA A 15 -7.02 -2.83 4.63
CA ALA A 15 -6.31 -4.12 4.66
C ALA A 15 -6.12 -4.65 6.09
N VAL A 16 -5.76 -3.76 7.03
CA VAL A 16 -5.65 -4.11 8.46
C VAL A 16 -7.02 -4.50 9.03
N ALA A 17 -8.07 -3.74 8.70
CA ALA A 17 -9.43 -4.04 9.14
C ALA A 17 -9.87 -5.43 8.67
N ARG A 18 -9.64 -5.75 7.38
CA ARG A 18 -9.91 -7.06 6.81
C ARG A 18 -9.13 -8.17 7.52
N GLU A 19 -7.85 -7.98 7.76
CA GLU A 19 -7.04 -9.02 8.41
C GLU A 19 -7.49 -9.26 9.85
N LEU A 20 -7.80 -8.20 10.60
CA LEU A 20 -8.30 -8.31 11.96
C LEU A 20 -9.71 -8.88 12.04
N SER A 21 -10.55 -8.73 11.02
CA SER A 21 -11.90 -9.28 10.97
C SER A 21 -11.97 -10.81 10.96
N ARG A 22 -10.82 -11.47 10.73
CA ARG A 22 -10.70 -12.94 10.84
C ARG A 22 -10.72 -13.44 12.28
N TRP A 23 -10.62 -12.55 13.25
CA TRP A 23 -10.55 -12.87 14.67
C TRP A 23 -11.83 -12.41 15.38
N LYS A 24 -12.17 -13.03 16.49
CA LYS A 24 -13.30 -12.62 17.33
C LYS A 24 -12.96 -11.35 18.12
N LEU A 25 -12.76 -10.25 17.41
CA LEU A 25 -12.42 -8.94 17.96
C LEU A 25 -13.48 -7.91 17.59
N LYS A 26 -13.74 -6.98 18.51
CA LYS A 26 -14.60 -5.82 18.25
C LYS A 26 -13.74 -4.70 17.66
N ILE A 27 -13.76 -4.58 16.34
CA ILE A 27 -12.93 -3.62 15.58
C ILE A 27 -13.78 -2.45 15.10
N CYS A 28 -13.21 -1.24 15.17
CA CYS A 28 -13.76 -0.04 14.55
C CYS A 28 -12.70 0.59 13.64
N LEU A 29 -13.11 1.01 12.45
CA LEU A 29 -12.32 1.88 11.58
C LEU A 29 -12.97 3.26 11.56
N ALA A 30 -12.22 4.29 11.95
CA ALA A 30 -12.62 5.69 11.92
C ALA A 30 -11.95 6.39 10.73
N GLU A 31 -12.78 6.95 9.83
CA GLU A 31 -12.35 7.73 8.66
C GLU A 31 -12.93 9.14 8.75
N GLN A 32 -12.10 10.16 8.51
CA GLN A 32 -12.53 11.55 8.56
C GLN A 32 -13.39 11.98 7.38
N GLY A 33 -13.25 11.28 6.25
CA GLY A 33 -14.03 11.52 5.03
C GLY A 33 -15.37 10.77 5.06
N GLU A 34 -16.14 11.02 4.02
CA GLU A 34 -17.48 10.44 3.82
C GLU A 34 -17.46 8.98 3.37
N ASP A 35 -16.28 8.48 2.91
CA ASP A 35 -16.11 7.12 2.40
C ASP A 35 -14.65 6.66 2.54
N VAL A 36 -14.39 5.40 2.23
CA VAL A 36 -13.03 4.86 2.10
C VAL A 36 -12.35 5.38 0.83
N CYS A 37 -11.02 5.27 0.78
CA CYS A 37 -10.22 5.63 -0.41
C CYS A 37 -10.25 7.13 -0.77
N VAL A 38 -10.65 8.02 0.11
CA VAL A 38 -10.77 9.46 -0.20
C VAL A 38 -9.46 10.24 -0.09
N GLY A 39 -8.42 9.67 0.50
CA GLY A 39 -7.07 10.25 0.65
C GLY A 39 -6.09 9.84 -0.46
N THR A 40 -4.83 9.59 -0.09
CA THR A 40 -3.73 9.20 -1.01
C THR A 40 -4.03 7.93 -1.81
N SER A 41 -4.86 7.02 -1.27
CA SER A 41 -5.22 5.76 -1.95
C SER A 41 -5.96 5.96 -3.26
N LYS A 42 -6.61 7.11 -3.49
CA LYS A 42 -7.24 7.48 -4.79
C LYS A 42 -6.29 8.20 -5.74
N ALA A 43 -5.17 8.73 -5.26
CA ALA A 43 -4.28 9.63 -5.99
C ALA A 43 -2.88 9.04 -6.08
N ASN A 44 -2.73 7.96 -6.86
CA ASN A 44 -1.47 7.26 -7.09
C ASN A 44 -1.42 6.68 -8.51
N SER A 45 -0.29 6.08 -8.88
CA SER A 45 -0.06 5.52 -10.23
C SER A 45 -0.66 4.13 -10.45
N ALA A 46 -1.33 3.55 -9.47
CA ALA A 46 -1.96 2.23 -9.54
C ALA A 46 -0.98 1.06 -9.80
N ILE A 47 0.32 1.27 -9.61
CA ILE A 47 1.35 0.28 -9.91
C ILE A 47 1.54 -0.66 -8.72
N VAL A 48 1.49 -1.95 -8.98
CA VAL A 48 2.02 -2.98 -8.10
C VAL A 48 3.50 -3.13 -8.41
N HIS A 49 4.34 -2.47 -7.62
CA HIS A 49 5.78 -2.43 -7.82
C HIS A 49 6.41 -3.81 -7.57
N ALA A 50 7.35 -4.22 -8.41
CA ALA A 50 8.08 -5.47 -8.24
C ALA A 50 9.04 -5.46 -7.01
N GLY A 51 9.59 -4.29 -6.66
CA GLY A 51 10.49 -4.12 -5.50
C GLY A 51 11.98 -3.95 -5.84
N PHE A 52 12.31 -3.66 -7.10
CA PHE A 52 13.69 -3.50 -7.55
C PHE A 52 14.33 -2.16 -7.14
N ASP A 53 13.55 -1.13 -6.83
CA ASP A 53 13.99 0.22 -6.54
C ASP A 53 14.28 0.49 -5.04
N ALA A 54 13.69 -0.29 -4.15
CA ALA A 54 13.85 -0.10 -2.72
C ALA A 54 15.23 -0.54 -2.22
N PRO A 55 15.84 0.19 -1.27
CA PRO A 55 17.13 -0.18 -0.70
C PRO A 55 17.12 -1.59 -0.12
N THR A 56 18.11 -2.40 -0.49
CA THR A 56 18.24 -3.79 -0.02
C THR A 56 18.31 -3.85 1.50
N GLY A 57 17.61 -4.83 2.09
CA GLY A 57 17.51 -5.02 3.54
C GLY A 57 16.49 -4.12 4.23
N SER A 58 15.88 -3.17 3.53
CA SER A 58 14.83 -2.33 4.10
C SER A 58 13.48 -3.05 4.21
N MET A 59 12.65 -2.63 5.17
CA MET A 59 11.27 -3.09 5.27
C MET A 59 10.48 -2.77 4.00
N LYS A 60 10.79 -1.64 3.34
CA LYS A 60 10.19 -1.26 2.05
C LYS A 60 10.48 -2.31 0.98
N ALA A 61 11.72 -2.77 0.84
CA ALA A 61 12.09 -3.82 -0.12
C ALA A 61 11.34 -5.12 0.17
N ARG A 62 11.36 -5.56 1.42
CA ARG A 62 10.68 -6.79 1.87
C ARG A 62 9.18 -6.74 1.54
N PHE A 63 8.48 -5.71 2.00
CA PHE A 63 7.03 -5.63 1.81
C PHE A 63 6.61 -5.34 0.37
N ASN A 64 7.46 -4.68 -0.42
CA ASN A 64 7.21 -4.52 -1.85
C ASN A 64 7.17 -5.88 -2.57
N VAL A 65 8.20 -6.70 -2.39
CA VAL A 65 8.28 -8.03 -3.02
C VAL A 65 7.17 -8.95 -2.53
N GLU A 66 6.96 -8.99 -1.21
CA GLU A 66 5.91 -9.85 -0.62
C GLU A 66 4.50 -9.41 -1.03
N GLY A 67 4.22 -8.10 -1.03
CA GLY A 67 2.95 -7.53 -1.47
C GLY A 67 2.67 -7.81 -2.96
N SER A 68 3.69 -7.65 -3.82
CA SER A 68 3.57 -7.96 -5.24
C SER A 68 3.19 -9.44 -5.47
N ARG A 69 3.85 -10.37 -4.77
CA ARG A 69 3.53 -11.81 -4.88
C ARG A 69 2.11 -12.17 -4.45
N ARG A 70 1.56 -11.46 -3.47
CA ARG A 70 0.21 -11.72 -2.91
C ARG A 70 -0.90 -11.05 -3.68
N MET A 71 -0.59 -10.00 -4.46
CA MET A 71 -1.62 -9.12 -5.03
C MET A 71 -2.56 -9.82 -6.00
N GLU A 72 -2.03 -10.71 -6.84
CA GLU A 72 -2.86 -11.46 -7.82
C GLU A 72 -3.86 -12.40 -7.12
N ALA A 73 -3.41 -13.11 -6.08
CA ALA A 73 -4.31 -13.98 -5.31
C ALA A 73 -5.37 -13.16 -4.58
N LEU A 74 -4.97 -12.02 -3.99
CA LEU A 74 -5.89 -11.11 -3.32
C LEU A 74 -6.93 -10.52 -4.28
N SER A 75 -6.52 -10.18 -5.52
CA SER A 75 -7.45 -9.65 -6.51
C SER A 75 -8.51 -10.67 -6.93
N ARG A 76 -8.13 -11.94 -7.05
CA ARG A 76 -9.07 -13.03 -7.34
C ARG A 76 -10.02 -13.31 -6.16
N GLU A 77 -9.51 -13.24 -4.93
CA GLU A 77 -10.30 -13.47 -3.71
C GLU A 77 -11.35 -12.38 -3.50
N LEU A 78 -11.03 -11.14 -3.81
CA LEU A 78 -11.85 -9.96 -3.54
C LEU A 78 -12.49 -9.34 -4.80
N ASP A 79 -12.26 -9.93 -5.97
CA ASP A 79 -12.83 -9.53 -7.27
C ASP A 79 -12.58 -8.05 -7.64
N PHE A 80 -11.33 -7.58 -7.49
CA PHE A 80 -10.94 -6.28 -8.00
C PHE A 80 -9.99 -6.38 -9.20
N PRO A 81 -10.01 -5.40 -10.14
CA PRO A 81 -9.20 -5.45 -11.34
C PRO A 81 -7.69 -5.50 -11.06
N TYR A 82 -7.02 -6.48 -11.64
CA TYR A 82 -5.57 -6.69 -11.62
C TYR A 82 -5.08 -7.09 -13.01
N ARG A 83 -4.00 -6.47 -13.45
CA ARG A 83 -3.37 -6.82 -14.73
C ARG A 83 -1.86 -6.86 -14.60
N ARG A 84 -1.28 -8.05 -14.80
CA ARG A 84 0.17 -8.23 -14.84
C ARG A 84 0.68 -7.87 -16.24
N ASN A 85 1.04 -6.63 -16.45
CA ASN A 85 1.56 -6.10 -17.71
C ASN A 85 3.07 -5.83 -17.69
N GLY A 86 3.73 -6.08 -16.54
CA GLY A 86 5.13 -5.74 -16.34
C GLY A 86 5.34 -4.24 -16.19
N ALA A 87 6.60 -3.86 -16.05
CA ALA A 87 7.06 -2.47 -16.06
C ALA A 87 8.41 -2.35 -16.74
N LEU A 88 8.65 -1.22 -17.41
CA LEU A 88 9.90 -0.87 -18.07
C LEU A 88 10.48 0.40 -17.43
N VAL A 89 11.73 0.34 -16.97
CA VAL A 89 12.50 1.53 -16.61
C VAL A 89 13.40 1.86 -17.78
N LEU A 90 13.04 2.89 -18.54
CA LEU A 90 13.68 3.23 -19.81
C LEU A 90 15.02 3.93 -19.62
N CYS A 91 15.94 3.64 -20.53
CA CYS A 91 17.20 4.33 -20.69
C CYS A 91 17.29 4.88 -22.11
N PHE A 92 17.64 6.16 -22.26
CA PHE A 92 17.70 6.87 -23.54
C PHE A 92 19.13 7.16 -24.02
N GLU A 93 20.12 6.85 -23.20
CA GLU A 93 21.54 7.12 -23.47
C GLU A 93 22.40 5.96 -22.94
N GLU A 94 23.45 5.58 -23.66
CA GLU A 94 24.36 4.52 -23.21
C GLU A 94 24.99 4.82 -21.84
N ALA A 95 25.22 6.09 -21.53
CA ALA A 95 25.73 6.53 -20.22
C ALA A 95 24.79 6.16 -19.05
N GLY A 96 23.52 5.92 -19.30
CA GLY A 96 22.54 5.54 -18.29
C GLY A 96 22.50 4.03 -17.98
N LEU A 97 23.17 3.18 -18.78
CA LEU A 97 23.16 1.73 -18.61
C LEU A 97 23.67 1.25 -17.24
N PRO A 98 24.73 1.83 -16.64
CA PRO A 98 25.17 1.46 -15.32
C PRO A 98 24.05 1.60 -14.26
N ARG A 99 23.16 2.56 -14.44
CA ARG A 99 22.00 2.73 -13.54
C ARG A 99 20.98 1.61 -13.66
N LEU A 100 20.72 1.12 -14.87
CA LEU A 100 19.85 -0.05 -15.06
C LEU A 100 20.46 -1.30 -14.45
N GLU A 101 21.78 -1.49 -14.61
CA GLU A 101 22.48 -2.62 -14.00
C GLU A 101 22.44 -2.55 -12.47
N GLU A 102 22.63 -1.38 -11.87
CA GLU A 102 22.48 -1.18 -10.43
C GLU A 102 21.07 -1.59 -9.94
N LEU A 103 20.01 -1.17 -10.66
CA LEU A 103 18.64 -1.55 -10.33
C LEU A 103 18.39 -3.04 -10.50
N LEU A 104 18.96 -3.66 -11.54
CA LEU A 104 18.88 -5.10 -11.77
C LEU A 104 19.50 -5.88 -10.61
N GLN A 105 20.71 -5.52 -10.19
CA GLN A 105 21.42 -6.18 -9.09
C GLN A 105 20.68 -5.97 -7.76
N ARG A 106 20.19 -4.76 -7.50
CA ARG A 106 19.39 -4.44 -6.33
C ARG A 106 18.10 -5.25 -6.29
N GLY A 107 17.38 -5.32 -7.41
CA GLY A 107 16.14 -6.09 -7.49
C GLY A 107 16.38 -7.59 -7.26
N ARG A 108 17.46 -8.15 -7.82
CA ARG A 108 17.87 -9.54 -7.56
C ARG A 108 18.18 -9.78 -6.09
N ALA A 109 18.92 -8.87 -5.46
CA ALA A 109 19.22 -8.91 -4.04
C ALA A 109 17.98 -8.80 -3.15
N ASN A 110 16.94 -8.08 -3.61
CA ASN A 110 15.63 -7.99 -2.95
C ASN A 110 14.74 -9.22 -3.20
N GLY A 111 15.14 -10.16 -4.07
CA GLY A 111 14.38 -11.36 -4.39
C GLY A 111 13.31 -11.15 -5.48
N VAL A 112 13.44 -10.13 -6.32
CA VAL A 112 12.58 -9.93 -7.49
C VAL A 112 12.99 -10.88 -8.59
N GLU A 113 12.06 -11.70 -9.07
CA GLU A 113 12.29 -12.70 -10.09
C GLU A 113 12.06 -12.16 -11.50
N GLY A 114 12.77 -12.73 -12.48
CA GLY A 114 12.56 -12.43 -13.90
C GLY A 114 13.04 -11.06 -14.39
N LEU A 115 13.79 -10.30 -13.56
CA LEU A 115 14.35 -9.02 -13.98
C LEU A 115 15.41 -9.22 -15.05
N GLU A 116 15.32 -8.43 -16.13
CA GLU A 116 16.30 -8.44 -17.22
C GLU A 116 16.47 -7.05 -17.85
N ILE A 117 17.59 -6.83 -18.53
CA ILE A 117 17.79 -5.63 -19.34
C ILE A 117 17.47 -5.97 -20.79
N ALA A 118 16.33 -5.45 -21.27
CA ALA A 118 15.89 -5.60 -22.64
C ALA A 118 16.50 -4.52 -23.55
N ARG A 119 16.88 -4.89 -24.77
CA ARG A 119 17.44 -4.01 -25.81
C ARG A 119 16.93 -4.38 -27.19
N GLY A 120 17.10 -3.48 -28.15
CA GLY A 120 16.83 -3.72 -29.57
C GLY A 120 15.44 -4.30 -29.81
N GLU A 121 15.38 -5.41 -30.54
CA GLU A 121 14.12 -6.08 -30.91
C GLU A 121 13.33 -6.58 -29.70
N GLN A 122 14.00 -7.09 -28.67
CA GLN A 122 13.35 -7.53 -27.44
C GLN A 122 12.59 -6.38 -26.77
N LEU A 123 13.22 -5.20 -26.69
CA LEU A 123 12.58 -4.01 -26.11
C LEU A 123 11.37 -3.56 -26.93
N ARG A 124 11.47 -3.62 -28.28
CA ARG A 124 10.36 -3.28 -29.18
C ARG A 124 9.22 -4.29 -29.13
N ALA A 125 9.54 -5.55 -28.93
CA ALA A 125 8.51 -6.59 -28.75
C ALA A 125 7.73 -6.42 -27.43
N LEU A 126 8.38 -5.94 -26.36
CA LEU A 126 7.72 -5.66 -25.08
C LEU A 126 6.78 -4.45 -25.17
N GLU A 127 7.20 -3.39 -25.87
CA GLU A 127 6.39 -2.18 -26.03
C GLU A 127 6.66 -1.54 -27.42
N PRO A 128 5.82 -1.84 -28.41
CA PRO A 128 6.01 -1.34 -29.79
C PRO A 128 5.90 0.18 -29.93
N ALA A 129 5.18 0.85 -29.01
CA ALA A 129 4.97 2.29 -29.08
C ALA A 129 6.10 3.12 -28.43
N LEU A 130 7.19 2.47 -27.97
CA LEU A 130 8.31 3.19 -27.41
C LEU A 130 9.00 4.10 -28.41
N SER A 131 9.48 5.25 -27.91
CA SER A 131 10.35 6.15 -28.69
C SER A 131 11.57 5.41 -29.22
N GLU A 132 11.93 5.65 -30.49
CA GLU A 132 13.13 5.10 -31.12
C GLU A 132 14.44 5.47 -30.37
N LYS A 133 14.41 6.55 -29.59
CA LYS A 133 15.53 6.99 -28.76
C LYS A 133 15.80 6.08 -27.56
N ALA A 134 14.88 5.17 -27.20
CA ALA A 134 15.11 4.24 -26.10
C ALA A 134 16.13 3.17 -26.50
N VAL A 135 17.28 3.14 -25.80
CA VAL A 135 18.40 2.23 -26.08
C VAL A 135 18.31 0.94 -25.28
N ALA A 136 17.71 0.99 -24.08
CA ALA A 136 17.52 -0.16 -23.22
C ALA A 136 16.39 0.09 -22.21
N ALA A 137 15.95 -0.96 -21.53
CA ALA A 137 15.10 -0.85 -20.34
C ALA A 137 15.39 -1.99 -19.36
N LEU A 138 15.25 -1.72 -18.07
CA LEU A 138 15.04 -2.78 -17.08
C LEU A 138 13.58 -3.24 -17.19
N TYR A 139 13.38 -4.49 -17.54
CA TYR A 139 12.06 -5.12 -17.57
C TYR A 139 11.79 -5.87 -16.25
N ALA A 140 10.66 -5.57 -15.64
CA ALA A 140 10.19 -6.20 -14.42
C ALA A 140 8.84 -6.91 -14.67
N PRO A 141 8.84 -8.20 -15.07
CA PRO A 141 7.63 -8.92 -15.45
C PRO A 141 6.65 -9.15 -14.30
N SER A 142 7.10 -9.07 -13.06
CA SER A 142 6.25 -9.21 -11.88
C SER A 142 5.49 -7.94 -11.49
N SER A 143 5.79 -6.81 -12.12
CA SER A 143 5.01 -5.59 -11.94
C SER A 143 3.63 -5.71 -12.59
N ALA A 144 2.65 -5.02 -12.02
CA ALA A 144 1.27 -5.05 -12.47
C ALA A 144 0.60 -3.69 -12.25
N ILE A 145 -0.62 -3.55 -12.73
CA ILE A 145 -1.51 -2.45 -12.38
C ILE A 145 -2.78 -2.99 -11.73
N ILE A 146 -3.37 -2.20 -10.85
CA ILE A 146 -4.65 -2.48 -10.17
C ILE A 146 -5.58 -1.29 -10.30
N CYS A 147 -6.85 -1.47 -9.91
CA CYS A 147 -7.71 -0.35 -9.57
C CYS A 147 -7.58 -0.06 -8.07
N PRO A 148 -6.94 1.05 -7.64
CA PRO A 148 -6.75 1.34 -6.22
C PRO A 148 -8.07 1.56 -5.48
N PHE A 149 -9.06 2.13 -6.16
CA PHE A 149 -10.43 2.25 -5.64
C PHE A 149 -11.04 0.88 -5.40
N GLY A 150 -11.11 0.04 -6.45
CA GLY A 150 -11.69 -1.29 -6.37
C GLY A 150 -11.04 -2.14 -5.28
N MET A 151 -9.71 -2.12 -5.18
CA MET A 151 -9.00 -2.83 -4.12
C MET A 151 -9.40 -2.32 -2.72
N THR A 152 -9.39 -1.00 -2.51
CA THR A 152 -9.67 -0.43 -1.18
C THR A 152 -11.12 -0.66 -0.76
N ILE A 153 -12.07 -0.50 -1.69
CA ILE A 153 -13.50 -0.77 -1.47
C ILE A 153 -13.71 -2.25 -1.14
N ALA A 154 -13.16 -3.16 -1.95
CA ALA A 154 -13.31 -4.59 -1.73
C ALA A 154 -12.73 -5.06 -0.37
N LEU A 155 -11.60 -4.49 0.06
CA LEU A 155 -11.04 -4.71 1.39
C LEU A 155 -11.99 -4.24 2.50
N ALA A 156 -12.57 -3.04 2.33
CA ALA A 156 -13.50 -2.44 3.30
C ALA A 156 -14.80 -3.22 3.39
N GLU A 157 -15.41 -3.56 2.26
CA GLU A 157 -16.65 -4.35 2.20
C GLU A 157 -16.47 -5.72 2.83
N ASN A 158 -15.37 -6.41 2.53
CA ASN A 158 -15.06 -7.68 3.15
C ASN A 158 -14.90 -7.55 4.67
N ALA A 159 -14.20 -6.52 5.16
CA ALA A 159 -14.07 -6.25 6.59
C ALA A 159 -15.41 -5.94 7.25
N ALA A 160 -16.25 -5.12 6.62
CA ALA A 160 -17.58 -4.76 7.12
C ALA A 160 -18.50 -5.97 7.18
N HIS A 161 -18.50 -6.82 6.13
CA HIS A 161 -19.27 -8.07 6.11
C HIS A 161 -18.87 -9.01 7.25
N ASN A 162 -17.60 -9.00 7.65
CA ASN A 162 -17.06 -9.78 8.77
C ASN A 162 -17.13 -9.04 10.13
N GLY A 163 -17.95 -7.98 10.24
CA GLY A 163 -18.32 -7.36 11.51
C GLY A 163 -17.45 -6.18 11.97
N VAL A 164 -16.56 -5.66 11.13
CA VAL A 164 -15.86 -4.40 11.44
C VAL A 164 -16.84 -3.23 11.35
N THR A 165 -16.85 -2.39 12.36
CA THR A 165 -17.66 -1.15 12.37
C THR A 165 -16.91 -0.04 11.65
N PHE A 166 -17.47 0.52 10.58
CA PHE A 166 -16.95 1.71 9.91
C PHE A 166 -17.66 2.96 10.43
N ARG A 167 -16.88 3.99 10.76
CA ARG A 167 -17.36 5.30 11.18
C ARG A 167 -16.77 6.37 10.26
N PHE A 168 -17.56 6.77 9.28
CA PHE A 168 -17.24 7.87 8.36
C PHE A 168 -17.51 9.22 8.99
N ASP A 169 -17.03 10.32 8.37
CA ASP A 169 -17.07 11.69 8.89
C ASP A 169 -16.56 11.79 10.34
N THR A 170 -15.67 10.88 10.73
CA THR A 170 -15.22 10.72 12.11
C THR A 170 -13.71 11.01 12.17
N ARG A 171 -13.38 12.30 12.30
CA ARG A 171 -11.98 12.73 12.45
C ARG A 171 -11.51 12.50 13.87
N VAL A 172 -10.40 11.79 14.03
CA VAL A 172 -9.68 11.67 15.30
C VAL A 172 -8.88 12.94 15.52
N GLU A 173 -9.19 13.66 16.63
CA GLU A 173 -8.60 14.94 16.97
C GLU A 173 -7.51 14.77 18.02
N ARG A 174 -7.73 13.86 18.98
CA ARG A 174 -6.79 13.61 20.08
C ARG A 174 -6.83 12.15 20.50
N ILE A 175 -5.66 11.64 20.88
CA ILE A 175 -5.51 10.29 21.46
C ILE A 175 -4.95 10.46 22.87
N ARG A 176 -5.66 9.91 23.87
CA ARG A 176 -5.21 9.89 25.27
C ARG A 176 -5.04 8.45 25.74
N ARG A 177 -3.93 8.16 26.37
CA ARG A 177 -3.69 6.89 27.05
C ARG A 177 -4.45 6.87 28.38
N THR A 178 -5.03 5.74 28.73
CA THR A 178 -5.70 5.46 30.00
C THR A 178 -5.10 4.23 30.67
N GLY A 179 -5.56 3.89 31.87
CA GLY A 179 -5.08 2.67 32.55
C GLY A 179 -5.47 1.37 31.83
N GLU A 180 -6.54 1.39 31.04
CA GLU A 180 -7.09 0.18 30.36
C GLU A 180 -6.91 0.22 28.83
N GLY A 181 -6.27 1.25 28.28
CA GLY A 181 -6.09 1.41 26.84
C GLY A 181 -6.04 2.88 26.42
N TYR A 182 -6.92 3.26 25.50
CA TYR A 182 -6.93 4.59 24.90
C TYR A 182 -8.35 5.14 24.75
N VAL A 183 -8.46 6.46 24.83
CA VAL A 183 -9.64 7.23 24.42
C VAL A 183 -9.24 8.11 23.25
N LEU A 184 -9.93 7.95 22.11
CA LEU A 184 -9.82 8.78 20.93
C LEU A 184 -10.95 9.82 20.99
N GLU A 185 -10.60 11.09 21.12
CA GLU A 185 -11.53 12.21 20.98
C GLU A 185 -11.75 12.43 19.49
N THR A 186 -13.00 12.37 19.05
CA THR A 186 -13.35 12.48 17.64
C THR A 186 -14.43 13.54 17.42
N SER A 187 -14.56 14.00 16.17
CA SER A 187 -15.61 14.94 15.75
C SER A 187 -17.04 14.42 15.98
N ARG A 188 -17.19 13.12 16.25
CA ARG A 188 -18.50 12.47 16.51
C ARG A 188 -18.56 11.77 17.88
N GLY A 189 -17.82 12.30 18.84
CA GLY A 189 -17.75 11.78 20.21
C GLY A 189 -16.63 10.77 20.42
N PRO A 190 -16.35 10.40 21.68
CA PRO A 190 -15.21 9.59 22.04
C PRO A 190 -15.35 8.13 21.61
N LEU A 191 -14.21 7.51 21.30
CA LEU A 191 -14.06 6.08 21.07
C LEU A 191 -13.09 5.50 22.09
N GLU A 192 -13.56 4.52 22.86
CA GLU A 192 -12.72 3.79 23.82
C GLU A 192 -12.22 2.48 23.21
N THR A 193 -10.92 2.20 23.37
CA THR A 193 -10.28 1.03 22.79
C THR A 193 -9.09 0.54 23.59
N ARG A 194 -8.76 -0.75 23.48
CA ARG A 194 -7.55 -1.33 24.07
C ARG A 194 -6.31 -1.03 23.24
N ALA A 195 -6.45 -0.95 21.90
CA ALA A 195 -5.35 -0.70 20.99
C ALA A 195 -5.74 0.34 19.93
N VAL A 196 -4.76 1.11 19.48
CA VAL A 196 -4.89 2.07 18.37
C VAL A 196 -3.94 1.66 17.25
N ILE A 197 -4.46 1.60 16.03
CA ILE A 197 -3.67 1.34 14.83
C ILE A 197 -3.76 2.57 13.94
N SER A 198 -2.66 3.30 13.82
CA SER A 198 -2.60 4.47 12.94
C SER A 198 -2.32 4.05 11.51
N ALA A 199 -3.30 4.28 10.63
CA ALA A 199 -3.21 4.15 9.18
C ALA A 199 -3.57 5.49 8.51
N ALA A 200 -3.30 6.60 9.18
CA ALA A 200 -3.73 7.95 8.85
C ALA A 200 -2.93 8.62 7.71
N GLY A 201 -2.16 7.84 6.94
CA GLY A 201 -1.39 8.33 5.79
C GLY A 201 -0.43 9.45 6.19
N VAL A 202 -0.55 10.60 5.53
CA VAL A 202 0.32 11.77 5.76
C VAL A 202 0.17 12.42 7.14
N TRP A 203 -0.82 12.01 7.94
CA TRP A 203 -1.05 12.50 9.30
C TRP A 203 -0.55 11.53 10.37
N GLY A 204 0.15 10.46 9.96
CA GLY A 204 0.57 9.40 10.86
C GLY A 204 1.52 9.86 11.95
N ASP A 205 2.47 10.73 11.64
CA ASP A 205 3.42 11.36 12.56
C ASP A 205 2.71 12.24 13.60
N VAL A 206 1.77 13.08 13.16
CA VAL A 206 0.99 13.97 14.05
C VAL A 206 0.24 13.16 15.12
N LEU A 207 -0.39 12.05 14.72
CA LEU A 207 -1.11 11.19 15.65
C LEU A 207 -0.17 10.37 16.54
N HIS A 208 0.97 9.92 15.99
CA HIS A 208 1.98 9.19 16.74
C HIS A 208 2.55 10.04 17.89
N ASN A 209 2.90 11.28 17.60
CA ASN A 209 3.51 12.21 18.56
C ASN A 209 2.58 12.56 19.73
N GLN A 210 1.26 12.46 19.55
CA GLN A 210 0.31 12.65 20.66
C GLN A 210 0.43 11.59 21.76
N VAL A 211 0.93 10.41 21.45
CA VAL A 211 0.99 9.26 22.36
C VAL A 211 2.42 8.93 22.78
N CYS A 212 3.35 9.02 21.86
CA CYS A 212 4.74 8.57 22.02
C CYS A 212 5.72 9.73 22.27
N GLY A 213 5.27 10.99 22.13
CA GLY A 213 6.14 12.16 22.13
C GLY A 213 6.92 12.29 20.81
N ASP A 214 7.62 13.43 20.64
CA ASP A 214 8.48 13.65 19.48
C ASP A 214 9.64 12.65 19.50
N THR A 215 9.54 11.65 18.64
CA THR A 215 10.60 10.67 18.34
C THR A 215 11.13 10.93 16.93
N ALA A 216 11.46 12.20 16.65
CA ALA A 216 12.06 12.59 15.38
C ALA A 216 13.50 12.07 15.23
#